data_da0d66abe38a11bbf8f8d88ed9987966
#
_entry.id   da0d66abe38a11bbf8f8d88ed9987966
#
_cell.length_a   1.000
_cell.length_b   1.000
_cell.length_c   1.000
_cell.angle_alpha   90.00
_cell.angle_beta   90.00
_cell.angle_gamma   90.00
#
_symmetry.space_group_name_H-M   'P 1'
#
loop_
_entity.id
_entity.type
_entity.pdbx_description
1 polymer ?
#
loop_
_entity_poly.entity_id
_entity_poly.type
_entity_poly.pdbx_seq_one_letter_code
_entity_poly.pdbx_strand_id
1 'polypeptide(L)'
;MSSSENTPSPAASPANAGKSTESSCELTAAFLLLRLFIGLRTLLAGIEKFEGKGTYSFANYYENMGRMAQGITGASFMPLWMTRNFAHVLGYALVVIGAALLLGLKTRATLVLTGLLYVGLSFGLIAVQESEGVAWLAIHVGLIAGALVLVRHNRFALWKD
;
A
#
# COMPACT_ATOMS: atom_id res chain seq x y z
N MET A 1 -17.22 0.84 -64.21
CA MET A 1 -17.95 -0.13 -63.33
C MET A 1 -16.87 -0.81 -62.49
N SER A 2 -16.65 -0.33 -61.25
CA SER A 2 -15.68 -0.90 -60.32
C SER A 2 -16.47 -1.48 -59.18
N SER A 3 -16.53 -2.83 -59.10
CA SER A 3 -17.17 -3.58 -58.03
C SER A 3 -16.30 -3.56 -56.83
N SER A 4 -16.70 -2.87 -55.74
CA SER A 4 -16.06 -2.94 -54.42
C SER A 4 -16.44 -4.26 -53.78
N GLU A 5 -15.48 -5.15 -53.69
CA GLU A 5 -15.55 -6.44 -52.97
C GLU A 5 -15.55 -6.18 -51.47
N ASN A 6 -16.72 -6.38 -50.89
CA ASN A 6 -16.95 -6.22 -49.45
C ASN A 6 -16.51 -7.52 -48.75
N THR A 7 -15.26 -7.62 -48.34
CA THR A 7 -14.74 -8.76 -47.57
C THR A 7 -15.32 -8.72 -46.17
N PRO A 8 -16.09 -9.72 -45.69
CA PRO A 8 -16.61 -9.76 -44.35
C PRO A 8 -15.46 -9.98 -43.35
N SER A 9 -15.38 -9.09 -42.35
CA SER A 9 -14.44 -9.19 -41.23
C SER A 9 -14.61 -10.53 -40.48
N PRO A 10 -13.54 -11.27 -40.17
CA PRO A 10 -13.66 -12.56 -39.49
C PRO A 10 -14.28 -12.38 -38.12
N ALA A 11 -15.44 -12.99 -37.90
CA ALA A 11 -16.11 -13.05 -36.61
C ALA A 11 -15.19 -13.68 -35.56
N ALA A 12 -14.99 -12.96 -34.47
CA ALA A 12 -14.14 -13.43 -33.34
C ALA A 12 -14.66 -14.79 -32.82
N SER A 13 -13.80 -15.79 -32.83
CA SER A 13 -14.12 -17.15 -32.39
C SER A 13 -14.52 -17.16 -30.90
N PRO A 14 -15.62 -17.89 -30.53
CA PRO A 14 -16.09 -17.95 -29.14
C PRO A 14 -15.05 -18.51 -28.14
N ALA A 15 -14.04 -19.25 -28.61
CA ALA A 15 -12.94 -19.75 -27.79
C ALA A 15 -12.03 -18.62 -27.22
N ASN A 16 -11.94 -17.47 -27.87
CA ASN A 16 -11.18 -16.33 -27.39
C ASN A 16 -11.92 -15.49 -26.33
N ALA A 17 -13.24 -15.51 -26.33
CA ALA A 17 -14.06 -14.80 -25.35
C ALA A 17 -13.98 -15.47 -23.96
N GLY A 18 -13.92 -16.80 -23.87
CA GLY A 18 -13.77 -17.53 -22.62
C GLY A 18 -12.42 -17.26 -21.93
N LYS A 19 -11.32 -17.33 -22.67
CA LYS A 19 -9.97 -17.07 -22.14
C LYS A 19 -9.79 -15.65 -21.61
N SER A 20 -10.37 -14.65 -22.24
CA SER A 20 -10.27 -13.26 -21.80
C SER A 20 -11.05 -13.00 -20.51
N THR A 21 -12.15 -13.71 -20.28
CA THR A 21 -12.99 -13.59 -19.07
C THR A 21 -12.30 -14.28 -17.86
N GLU A 22 -11.73 -15.45 -18.03
CA GLU A 22 -10.97 -16.16 -16.98
C GLU A 22 -9.75 -15.34 -16.52
N SER A 23 -8.94 -14.87 -17.46
CA SER A 23 -7.77 -14.03 -17.16
C SER A 23 -8.16 -12.73 -16.42
N SER A 24 -9.30 -12.14 -16.76
CA SER A 24 -9.81 -10.93 -16.10
C SER A 24 -10.26 -11.21 -14.65
N CYS A 25 -10.79 -12.40 -14.38
CA CYS A 25 -11.19 -12.82 -13.03
C CYS A 25 -9.96 -13.08 -12.13
N GLU A 26 -8.95 -13.74 -12.67
CA GLU A 26 -7.68 -14.02 -11.97
C GLU A 26 -6.95 -12.72 -11.59
N LEU A 27 -6.86 -11.76 -12.50
CA LEU A 27 -6.24 -10.47 -12.24
C LEU A 27 -7.01 -9.65 -11.18
N THR A 28 -8.34 -9.75 -11.17
CA THR A 28 -9.18 -9.12 -10.14
C THR A 28 -8.93 -9.76 -8.78
N ALA A 29 -8.84 -11.10 -8.72
CA ALA A 29 -8.56 -11.83 -7.49
C ALA A 29 -7.15 -11.52 -6.96
N ALA A 30 -6.14 -11.53 -7.83
CA ALA A 30 -4.76 -11.16 -7.48
C ALA A 30 -4.67 -9.74 -6.90
N PHE A 31 -5.33 -8.77 -7.52
CA PHE A 31 -5.41 -7.42 -7.02
C PHE A 31 -6.09 -7.34 -5.64
N LEU A 32 -7.21 -8.03 -5.47
CA LEU A 32 -7.95 -8.05 -4.21
C LEU A 32 -7.10 -8.61 -3.06
N LEU A 33 -6.39 -9.73 -3.30
CA LEU A 33 -5.49 -10.32 -2.31
C LEU A 33 -4.37 -9.37 -1.91
N LEU A 34 -3.71 -8.73 -2.88
CA LEU A 34 -2.68 -7.73 -2.62
C LEU A 34 -3.24 -6.55 -1.82
N ARG A 35 -4.39 -6.00 -2.21
CA ARG A 35 -5.05 -4.89 -1.52
C ARG A 35 -5.39 -5.23 -0.07
N LEU A 36 -5.98 -6.40 0.16
CA LEU A 36 -6.34 -6.85 1.51
C LEU A 36 -5.10 -7.08 2.37
N PHE A 37 -4.07 -7.73 1.83
CA PHE A 37 -2.82 -7.97 2.57
C PHE A 37 -2.12 -6.66 2.94
N ILE A 38 -1.92 -5.75 1.98
CA ILE A 38 -1.28 -4.47 2.21
C ILE A 38 -2.10 -3.62 3.19
N GLY A 39 -3.43 -3.57 2.99
CA GLY A 39 -4.33 -2.82 3.86
C GLY A 39 -4.32 -3.32 5.30
N LEU A 40 -4.45 -4.65 5.50
CA LEU A 40 -4.41 -5.27 6.80
C LEU A 40 -3.06 -5.07 7.50
N ARG A 41 -1.96 -5.30 6.78
CA ARG A 41 -0.61 -5.13 7.34
C ARG A 41 -0.34 -3.67 7.74
N THR A 42 -0.77 -2.71 6.91
CA THR A 42 -0.62 -1.28 7.20
C THR A 42 -1.47 -0.85 8.39
N LEU A 43 -2.71 -1.34 8.48
CA LEU A 43 -3.61 -1.06 9.60
C LEU A 43 -3.05 -1.62 10.91
N LEU A 44 -2.64 -2.89 10.92
CA LEU A 44 -2.07 -3.52 12.11
C LEU A 44 -0.78 -2.84 12.55
N ALA A 45 0.12 -2.50 11.63
CA ALA A 45 1.34 -1.74 11.92
C ALA A 45 1.04 -0.38 12.58
N GLY A 46 -0.08 0.27 12.20
CA GLY A 46 -0.54 1.49 12.86
C GLY A 46 -1.06 1.22 14.27
N ILE A 47 -1.88 0.18 14.46
CA ILE A 47 -2.46 -0.19 15.76
C ILE A 47 -1.35 -0.63 16.74
N GLU A 48 -0.37 -1.39 16.29
CA GLU A 48 0.80 -1.82 17.09
C GLU A 48 1.55 -0.63 17.75
N LYS A 49 1.49 0.57 17.16
CA LYS A 49 2.12 1.76 17.75
C LYS A 49 1.44 2.24 19.03
N PHE A 50 0.21 1.84 19.27
CA PHE A 50 -0.56 2.15 20.49
C PHE A 50 -0.40 1.10 21.59
N GLU A 51 0.27 -0.01 21.28
CA GLU A 51 0.50 -1.10 22.23
C GLU A 51 1.67 -0.77 23.15
N GLY A 52 1.52 -1.09 24.44
CA GLY A 52 2.57 -1.04 25.45
C GLY A 52 2.23 -1.95 26.62
N LYS A 53 3.11 -2.91 26.92
CA LYS A 53 2.97 -3.86 28.02
C LYS A 53 1.62 -4.63 28.02
N GLY A 54 1.15 -5.01 26.82
CA GLY A 54 -0.11 -5.73 26.64
C GLY A 54 -1.37 -4.86 26.73
N THR A 55 -1.23 -3.53 26.77
CA THR A 55 -2.36 -2.59 26.79
C THR A 55 -2.27 -1.60 25.65
N TYR A 56 -3.42 -1.18 25.12
CA TYR A 56 -3.51 -0.19 24.06
C TYR A 56 -3.93 1.15 24.63
N SER A 57 -3.11 2.18 24.47
CA SER A 57 -3.42 3.53 24.95
C SER A 57 -2.73 4.62 24.12
N PHE A 58 -3.28 5.82 24.15
CA PHE A 58 -2.65 7.00 23.58
C PHE A 58 -1.35 7.38 24.31
N ALA A 59 -1.27 7.12 25.62
CA ALA A 59 -0.04 7.35 26.39
C ALA A 59 1.10 6.50 25.86
N ASN A 60 0.85 5.19 25.65
CA ASN A 60 1.82 4.26 25.04
C ASN A 60 2.24 4.73 23.64
N TYR A 61 1.27 5.23 22.84
CA TYR A 61 1.57 5.77 21.52
C TYR A 61 2.59 6.90 21.58
N TYR A 62 2.35 7.90 22.40
CA TYR A 62 3.27 9.05 22.51
C TYR A 62 4.65 8.65 23.05
N GLU A 63 4.70 7.71 23.98
CA GLU A 63 5.97 7.17 24.50
C GLU A 63 6.73 6.41 23.41
N ASN A 64 6.08 5.50 22.68
CA ASN A 64 6.68 4.73 21.60
C ASN A 64 7.20 5.63 20.48
N MET A 65 6.40 6.62 20.08
CA MET A 65 6.76 7.57 19.02
C MET A 65 7.88 8.52 19.47
N GLY A 66 7.88 8.91 20.73
CA GLY A 66 8.98 9.70 21.31
C GLY A 66 10.31 8.93 21.31
N ARG A 67 10.31 7.67 21.72
CA ARG A 67 11.51 6.79 21.67
C ARG A 67 12.01 6.59 20.23
N MET A 68 11.10 6.35 19.29
CA MET A 68 11.45 6.21 17.88
C MET A 68 12.08 7.50 17.32
N ALA A 69 11.50 8.66 17.61
CA ALA A 69 12.06 9.95 17.17
C ALA A 69 13.44 10.21 17.71
N GLN A 70 13.68 9.92 18.99
CA GLN A 70 15.00 10.05 19.63
C GLN A 70 16.02 9.09 19.00
N GLY A 71 15.64 7.83 18.73
CA GLY A 71 16.49 6.84 18.06
C GLY A 71 16.93 7.31 16.68
N ILE A 72 16.01 7.79 15.86
CA ILE A 72 16.32 8.31 14.51
C ILE A 72 17.22 9.56 14.61
N THR A 73 16.91 10.49 15.51
CA THR A 73 17.74 11.70 15.69
C THR A 73 19.15 11.37 16.18
N GLY A 74 19.29 10.41 17.10
CA GLY A 74 20.60 9.99 17.60
C GLY A 74 21.48 9.28 16.57
N ALA A 75 20.86 8.62 15.60
CA ALA A 75 21.56 7.87 14.55
C ALA A 75 21.69 8.65 13.22
N SER A 76 21.08 9.83 13.10
CA SER A 76 21.05 10.59 11.85
C SER A 76 21.33 12.08 12.09
N PHE A 77 21.54 12.82 11.00
CA PHE A 77 21.67 14.28 11.02
C PHE A 77 20.33 15.03 11.15
N MET A 78 19.21 14.31 11.27
CA MET A 78 17.87 14.92 11.31
C MET A 78 17.60 15.58 12.66
N PRO A 79 17.07 16.83 12.68
CA PRO A 79 16.75 17.52 13.92
C PRO A 79 15.53 16.86 14.60
N LEU A 80 15.53 16.83 15.94
CA LEU A 80 14.51 16.17 16.76
C LEU A 80 13.07 16.67 16.46
N TRP A 81 12.89 17.94 16.15
CA TRP A 81 11.56 18.47 15.83
C TRP A 81 10.95 17.81 14.58
N MET A 82 11.78 17.51 13.57
CA MET A 82 11.34 16.88 12.31
C MET A 82 10.99 15.40 12.54
N THR A 83 11.89 14.66 13.20
CA THR A 83 11.66 13.23 13.49
C THR A 83 10.48 13.04 14.44
N ARG A 84 10.29 13.94 15.41
CA ARG A 84 9.18 13.91 16.35
C ARG A 84 7.84 14.16 15.65
N ASN A 85 7.74 15.18 14.79
CA ASN A 85 6.52 15.46 14.04
C ASN A 85 6.16 14.30 13.10
N PHE A 86 7.15 13.75 12.37
CA PHE A 86 6.96 12.58 11.55
C PHE A 86 6.43 11.39 12.36
N ALA A 87 7.08 11.07 13.48
CA ALA A 87 6.69 9.96 14.34
C ALA A 87 5.26 10.15 14.89
N HIS A 88 4.87 11.35 15.32
CA HIS A 88 3.54 11.60 15.86
C HIS A 88 2.41 11.42 14.82
N VAL A 89 2.68 11.71 13.56
CA VAL A 89 1.69 11.55 12.49
C VAL A 89 1.66 10.11 11.96
N LEU A 90 2.78 9.40 12.04
CA LEU A 90 2.99 8.10 11.43
C LEU A 90 1.93 7.06 11.79
N GLY A 91 1.65 6.85 13.08
CA GLY A 91 0.71 5.81 13.53
C GLY A 91 -0.71 6.11 13.06
N TYR A 92 -1.16 7.35 13.15
CA TYR A 92 -2.47 7.76 12.65
C TYR A 92 -2.57 7.61 11.13
N ALA A 93 -1.52 8.01 10.40
CA ALA A 93 -1.46 7.84 8.95
C ALA A 93 -1.56 6.37 8.55
N LEU A 94 -0.84 5.47 9.23
CA LEU A 94 -0.92 4.03 8.99
C LEU A 94 -2.32 3.46 9.22
N VAL A 95 -2.99 3.86 10.30
CA VAL A 95 -4.36 3.41 10.61
C VAL A 95 -5.35 3.90 9.54
N VAL A 96 -5.32 5.20 9.22
CA VAL A 96 -6.25 5.79 8.25
C VAL A 96 -6.03 5.23 6.84
N ILE A 97 -4.78 5.14 6.39
CA ILE A 97 -4.43 4.62 5.07
C ILE A 97 -4.75 3.12 4.98
N GLY A 98 -4.44 2.34 6.01
CA GLY A 98 -4.76 0.92 6.06
C GLY A 98 -6.26 0.66 6.00
N ALA A 99 -7.07 1.41 6.77
CA ALA A 99 -8.52 1.35 6.72
C ALA A 99 -9.07 1.78 5.34
N ALA A 100 -8.54 2.85 4.75
CA ALA A 100 -8.95 3.32 3.42
C ALA A 100 -8.67 2.29 2.32
N LEU A 101 -7.53 1.57 2.40
CA LEU A 101 -7.21 0.46 1.49
C LEU A 101 -8.19 -0.71 1.64
N LEU A 102 -8.49 -1.12 2.87
CA LEU A 102 -9.43 -2.21 3.12
C LEU A 102 -10.84 -1.87 2.60
N LEU A 103 -11.29 -0.65 2.83
CA LEU A 103 -12.58 -0.15 2.33
C LEU A 103 -12.57 0.12 0.81
N GLY A 104 -11.40 0.22 0.18
CA GLY A 104 -11.28 0.50 -1.25
C GLY A 104 -11.63 1.95 -1.61
N LEU A 105 -11.29 2.91 -0.74
CA LEU A 105 -11.51 4.34 -0.98
C LEU A 105 -10.36 4.88 -1.85
N LYS A 106 -10.70 5.47 -3.03
CA LYS A 106 -9.72 6.04 -3.97
C LYS A 106 -8.44 5.19 -4.05
N THR A 107 -8.60 3.94 -4.37
CA THR A 107 -7.59 2.87 -4.17
C THR A 107 -6.24 3.21 -4.79
N ARG A 108 -6.23 3.85 -5.96
CA ARG A 108 -4.98 4.26 -6.64
C ARG A 108 -4.21 5.30 -5.83
N ALA A 109 -4.90 6.36 -5.40
CA ALA A 109 -4.29 7.42 -4.59
C ALA A 109 -3.81 6.88 -3.24
N THR A 110 -4.61 6.02 -2.59
CA THR A 110 -4.28 5.40 -1.31
C THR A 110 -3.07 4.47 -1.43
N LEU A 111 -2.95 3.67 -2.50
CA LEU A 111 -1.76 2.86 -2.77
C LEU A 111 -0.50 3.70 -2.97
N VAL A 112 -0.59 4.81 -3.71
CA VAL A 112 0.55 5.73 -3.88
C VAL A 112 0.97 6.33 -2.54
N LEU A 113 0.01 6.80 -1.72
CA LEU A 113 0.28 7.32 -0.38
C LEU A 113 0.92 6.26 0.51
N THR A 114 0.44 5.02 0.46
CA THR A 114 1.04 3.88 1.18
C THR A 114 2.49 3.68 0.74
N GLY A 115 2.75 3.66 -0.55
CA GLY A 115 4.10 3.51 -1.10
C GLY A 115 5.05 4.60 -0.62
N LEU A 116 4.63 5.86 -0.69
CA LEU A 116 5.41 7.00 -0.20
C LEU A 116 5.68 6.91 1.31
N LEU A 117 4.70 6.49 2.09
CA LEU A 117 4.84 6.30 3.54
C LEU A 117 5.88 5.21 3.85
N TYR A 118 5.84 4.07 3.15
CA TYR A 118 6.79 2.98 3.34
C TYR A 118 8.21 3.35 2.87
N VAL A 119 8.35 4.14 1.81
CA VAL A 119 9.65 4.71 1.39
C VAL A 119 10.19 5.64 2.47
N GLY A 120 9.35 6.52 3.03
CA GLY A 120 9.73 7.40 4.14
C GLY A 120 10.17 6.62 5.39
N LEU A 121 9.46 5.53 5.74
CA LEU A 121 9.84 4.63 6.81
C LEU A 121 11.18 3.93 6.53
N SER A 122 11.40 3.47 5.30
CA SER A 122 12.67 2.85 4.89
C SER A 122 13.84 3.80 5.08
N PHE A 123 13.66 5.09 4.74
CA PHE A 123 14.68 6.10 4.97
C PHE A 123 15.04 6.24 6.45
N GLY A 124 14.04 6.24 7.35
CA GLY A 124 14.27 6.25 8.80
C GLY A 124 15.04 5.03 9.29
N LEU A 125 14.70 3.81 8.79
CA LEU A 125 15.39 2.57 9.17
C LEU A 125 16.82 2.51 8.60
N ILE A 126 17.06 3.02 7.40
CA ILE A 126 18.41 3.15 6.83
C ILE A 126 19.27 4.06 7.73
N ALA A 127 18.72 5.15 8.22
CA ALA A 127 19.43 6.08 9.10
C ALA A 127 19.88 5.44 10.42
N VAL A 128 19.10 4.51 10.97
CA VAL A 128 19.45 3.73 12.18
C VAL A 128 20.16 2.40 11.87
N GLN A 129 20.51 2.15 10.59
CA GLN A 129 21.19 0.94 10.12
C GLN A 129 20.45 -0.37 10.41
N GLU A 130 19.12 -0.34 10.48
CA GLU A 130 18.25 -1.49 10.70
C GLU A 130 17.98 -2.22 9.36
N SER A 131 18.93 -3.04 8.92
CA SER A 131 18.92 -3.68 7.60
C SER A 131 17.78 -4.68 7.42
N GLU A 132 17.38 -5.39 8.47
CA GLU A 132 16.27 -6.35 8.43
C GLU A 132 14.94 -5.61 8.18
N GLY A 133 14.69 -4.54 8.92
CA GLY A 133 13.51 -3.71 8.73
C GLY A 133 13.43 -3.09 7.33
N VAL A 134 14.57 -2.64 6.78
CA VAL A 134 14.65 -2.12 5.41
C VAL A 134 14.28 -3.20 4.39
N ALA A 135 14.80 -4.42 4.53
CA ALA A 135 14.49 -5.53 3.64
C ALA A 135 12.97 -5.87 3.65
N TRP A 136 12.37 -5.91 4.83
CA TRP A 136 10.92 -6.11 4.96
C TRP A 136 10.11 -5.00 4.29
N LEU A 137 10.50 -3.74 4.46
CA LEU A 137 9.81 -2.62 3.80
C LEU A 137 9.99 -2.63 2.28
N ALA A 138 11.17 -3.04 1.78
CA ALA A 138 11.40 -3.18 0.34
C ALA A 138 10.45 -4.20 -0.31
N ILE A 139 10.19 -5.34 0.36
CA ILE A 139 9.19 -6.32 -0.09
C ILE A 139 7.80 -5.68 -0.17
N HIS A 140 7.40 -4.91 0.85
CA HIS A 140 6.09 -4.25 0.85
C HIS A 140 5.98 -3.20 -0.26
N VAL A 141 7.03 -2.42 -0.52
CA VAL A 141 7.06 -1.47 -1.64
C VAL A 141 6.90 -2.21 -2.98
N GLY A 142 7.54 -3.37 -3.14
CA GLY A 142 7.36 -4.23 -4.32
C GLY A 142 5.92 -4.72 -4.48
N LEU A 143 5.27 -5.16 -3.40
CA LEU A 143 3.86 -5.57 -3.41
C LEU A 143 2.92 -4.40 -3.75
N ILE A 144 3.19 -3.21 -3.21
CA ILE A 144 2.42 -1.99 -3.52
C ILE A 144 2.58 -1.62 -5.00
N ALA A 145 3.79 -1.69 -5.55
CA ALA A 145 4.03 -1.46 -6.98
C ALA A 145 3.27 -2.47 -7.85
N GLY A 146 3.28 -3.76 -7.48
CA GLY A 146 2.48 -4.79 -8.13
C GLY A 146 0.97 -4.51 -8.08
N ALA A 147 0.47 -4.08 -6.92
CA ALA A 147 -0.92 -3.67 -6.77
C ALA A 147 -1.28 -2.46 -7.65
N LEU A 148 -0.38 -1.48 -7.78
CA LEU A 148 -0.59 -0.31 -8.65
C LEU A 148 -0.68 -0.68 -10.13
N VAL A 149 0.08 -1.67 -10.59
CA VAL A 149 -0.03 -2.19 -11.96
C VAL A 149 -1.41 -2.83 -12.20
N LEU A 150 -1.93 -3.53 -11.19
CA LEU A 150 -3.20 -4.25 -11.26
C LEU A 150 -4.43 -3.40 -10.90
N VAL A 151 -4.26 -2.14 -10.48
CA VAL A 151 -5.34 -1.28 -9.95
C VAL A 151 -6.51 -1.10 -10.91
N ARG A 152 -6.28 -1.19 -12.23
CA ARG A 152 -7.34 -1.16 -13.27
C ARG A 152 -8.35 -2.30 -13.16
N HIS A 153 -8.00 -3.41 -12.48
CA HIS A 153 -8.86 -4.56 -12.24
C HIS A 153 -9.63 -4.46 -10.91
N ASN A 154 -9.61 -3.29 -10.25
CA ASN A 154 -10.31 -3.04 -9.00
C ASN A 154 -11.84 -2.97 -9.21
N ARG A 155 -12.54 -4.11 -9.10
CA ARG A 155 -14.00 -4.19 -9.21
C ARG A 155 -14.73 -3.95 -7.88
N PHE A 156 -14.03 -4.13 -6.75
CA PHE A 156 -14.58 -4.06 -5.39
C PHE A 156 -14.15 -2.80 -4.64
N ALA A 157 -14.21 -1.65 -5.29
CA ALA A 157 -13.98 -0.36 -4.66
C ALA A 157 -15.30 0.26 -4.21
N LEU A 158 -15.37 0.75 -2.96
CA LEU A 158 -16.51 1.55 -2.48
C LEU A 158 -16.54 2.92 -3.18
N TRP A 159 -15.37 3.45 -3.50
CA TRP A 159 -15.24 4.71 -4.25
C TRP A 159 -14.18 4.53 -5.33
N LYS A 160 -14.61 4.57 -6.58
CA LYS A 160 -13.72 4.49 -7.75
C LYS A 160 -12.98 5.82 -7.93
N ASP A 161 -11.72 5.70 -8.40
CA ASP A 161 -10.91 6.84 -8.86
C ASP A 161 -11.48 7.42 -10.15
#